data_6df035bddb76e892ed4d132b68ffe08c
#
_entry.id   6df035bddb76e892ed4d132b68ffe08c
#
_cell.length_a   1.000
_cell.length_b   1.000
_cell.length_c   1.000
_cell.angle_alpha   90.00
_cell.angle_beta   90.00
_cell.angle_gamma   90.00
#
_symmetry.space_group_name_H-M   'P 1'
#
loop_
_entity.id
_entity.type
_entity.pdbx_description
1 polymer ?
#
loop_
_entity_poly.entity_id
_entity_poly.type
_entity_poly.pdbx_seq_one_letter_code
_entity_poly.pdbx_strand_id
1 'polypeptide(L)'
;RVLDWFPEYASLCSGDARWSRLRVGHVLSMNTGHAACVMPQAAFSQDGVRAFFEAPLSHEPGTFFAYNTAASYLAAELVRRAAGRTVPELLARTVFPALGVEEFSWLTCADGRCQGGTGLQASCDDVAKLALLYLNEGEWAGRRVLPREWVHMAAQPHSVNAGNGTPDWCAGYGYQFWMNRR
;
A
#
# COMPACT_ATOMS: atom_id res chain seq x y z
N ARG A 1 -0.82 11.88 10.07
CA ARG A 1 -0.75 10.60 10.82
C ARG A 1 -1.82 9.65 10.29
N VAL A 2 -1.65 8.34 10.50
CA VAL A 2 -2.68 7.37 10.04
C VAL A 2 -3.95 7.48 10.87
N LEU A 3 -3.84 7.59 12.18
CA LEU A 3 -5.01 7.72 13.08
C LEU A 3 -5.86 8.97 12.82
N ASP A 4 -5.31 10.02 12.22
CA ASP A 4 -6.09 11.21 11.86
C ASP A 4 -7.16 10.89 10.78
N TRP A 5 -6.93 9.82 10.02
CA TRP A 5 -7.85 9.30 9.02
C TRP A 5 -8.83 8.25 9.58
N PHE A 6 -8.59 7.73 10.78
CA PHE A 6 -9.35 6.67 11.42
C PHE A 6 -9.65 7.00 12.89
N PRO A 7 -10.29 8.15 13.19
CA PRO A 7 -10.52 8.59 14.57
C PRO A 7 -11.39 7.62 15.37
N GLU A 8 -12.25 6.84 14.72
CA GLU A 8 -13.12 5.84 15.34
C GLU A 8 -12.36 4.68 16.01
N TYR A 9 -11.10 4.44 15.61
CA TYR A 9 -10.25 3.40 16.21
C TYR A 9 -9.23 3.96 17.23
N ALA A 10 -9.25 5.28 17.49
CA ALA A 10 -8.28 5.91 18.40
C ALA A 10 -8.33 5.31 19.83
N SER A 11 -9.51 4.91 20.30
CA SER A 11 -9.67 4.26 21.60
C SER A 11 -8.96 2.90 21.69
N LEU A 12 -8.93 2.13 20.61
CA LEU A 12 -8.21 0.85 20.55
C LEU A 12 -6.69 1.04 20.72
N CYS A 13 -6.20 2.18 20.26
CA CYS A 13 -4.79 2.53 20.19
C CYS A 13 -4.29 3.30 21.44
N SER A 14 -5.16 3.66 22.36
CA SER A 14 -4.86 4.56 23.49
C SER A 14 -3.84 4.00 24.48
N GLY A 15 -3.73 2.67 24.59
CA GLY A 15 -2.79 1.98 25.47
C GLY A 15 -1.34 1.92 24.95
N ASP A 16 -1.10 2.31 23.69
CA ASP A 16 0.22 2.24 23.07
C ASP A 16 0.51 3.52 22.24
N ALA A 17 1.36 4.38 22.78
CA ALA A 17 1.73 5.65 22.18
C ALA A 17 2.39 5.52 20.79
N ARG A 18 2.88 4.34 20.40
CA ARG A 18 3.48 4.09 19.08
C ARG A 18 2.48 4.33 17.96
N TRP A 19 1.20 4.03 18.15
CA TRP A 19 0.14 4.29 17.17
C TRP A 19 0.05 5.76 16.74
N SER A 20 0.31 6.69 17.66
CA SER A 20 0.31 8.13 17.35
C SER A 20 1.44 8.55 16.42
N ARG A 21 2.47 7.71 16.28
CA ARG A 21 3.64 7.93 15.40
C ARG A 21 3.52 7.24 14.04
N LEU A 22 2.52 6.38 13.85
CA LEU A 22 2.29 5.71 12.58
C LEU A 22 1.90 6.74 11.49
N ARG A 23 2.69 6.78 10.43
CA ARG A 23 2.52 7.68 9.26
C ARG A 23 2.15 6.89 8.02
N VAL A 24 1.52 7.54 7.04
CA VAL A 24 1.20 6.95 5.74
C VAL A 24 2.45 6.39 5.06
N GLY A 25 3.59 7.09 5.13
CA GLY A 25 4.86 6.58 4.59
C GLY A 25 5.27 5.23 5.19
N HIS A 26 5.06 5.01 6.50
CA HIS A 26 5.36 3.72 7.15
C HIS A 26 4.45 2.59 6.64
N VAL A 27 3.19 2.90 6.34
CA VAL A 27 2.23 1.96 5.73
C VAL A 27 2.71 1.58 4.33
N LEU A 28 3.07 2.56 3.50
CA LEU A 28 3.52 2.34 2.13
C LEU A 28 4.86 1.60 2.05
N SER A 29 5.74 1.76 3.04
CA SER A 29 7.07 1.16 3.06
C SER A 29 7.16 -0.11 3.93
N MET A 30 6.04 -0.70 4.35
CA MET A 30 5.99 -1.93 5.15
C MET A 30 6.69 -1.82 6.51
N ASN A 31 6.71 -0.61 7.11
CA ASN A 31 7.32 -0.30 8.41
C ASN A 31 6.27 0.05 9.47
N THR A 32 5.16 -0.67 9.51
CA THR A 32 4.02 -0.33 10.37
C THR A 32 4.29 -0.55 11.86
N GLY A 33 5.33 -1.32 12.21
CA GLY A 33 5.65 -1.73 13.58
C GLY A 33 5.08 -3.09 13.99
N HIS A 34 4.26 -3.74 13.16
CA HIS A 34 3.89 -5.14 13.36
C HIS A 34 5.10 -6.06 13.11
N ALA A 35 5.18 -7.18 13.83
CA ALA A 35 6.25 -8.17 13.64
C ALA A 35 6.05 -9.03 12.40
N ALA A 36 4.82 -9.16 11.90
CA ALA A 36 4.45 -9.99 10.76
C ALA A 36 3.19 -9.45 10.06
N CYS A 37 2.81 -10.10 8.95
CA CYS A 37 1.59 -9.80 8.22
C CYS A 37 0.34 -10.13 9.06
N VAL A 38 -0.55 -9.15 9.21
CA VAL A 38 -1.84 -9.28 9.89
C VAL A 38 -3.03 -9.38 8.91
N MET A 39 -2.76 -9.63 7.63
CA MET A 39 -3.79 -9.76 6.60
C MET A 39 -4.78 -10.90 6.87
N PRO A 40 -4.40 -12.08 7.39
CA PRO A 40 -5.35 -13.13 7.69
C PRO A 40 -6.47 -12.66 8.64
N GLN A 41 -6.11 -11.90 9.67
CA GLN A 41 -7.07 -11.31 10.61
C GLN A 41 -7.96 -10.26 9.94
N ALA A 42 -7.37 -9.40 9.11
CA ALA A 42 -8.09 -8.33 8.43
C ALA A 42 -9.02 -8.86 7.32
N ALA A 43 -8.56 -9.82 6.51
CA ALA A 43 -9.30 -10.32 5.34
C ALA A 43 -10.61 -11.04 5.69
N PHE A 44 -10.64 -11.75 6.83
CA PHE A 44 -11.80 -12.52 7.29
C PHE A 44 -12.63 -11.78 8.34
N SER A 45 -12.20 -10.58 8.76
CA SER A 45 -12.96 -9.74 9.69
C SER A 45 -14.11 -9.04 8.97
N GLN A 46 -15.23 -8.82 9.67
CA GLN A 46 -16.32 -7.93 9.22
C GLN A 46 -15.89 -6.45 9.28
N ASP A 47 -14.77 -6.14 9.93
CA ASP A 47 -14.11 -4.85 9.95
C ASP A 47 -12.59 -5.06 9.90
N GLY A 48 -12.05 -5.17 8.70
CA GLY A 48 -10.63 -5.43 8.48
C GLY A 48 -9.71 -4.29 8.95
N VAL A 49 -10.20 -3.05 8.93
CA VAL A 49 -9.46 -1.89 9.47
C VAL A 49 -9.34 -1.99 10.97
N ARG A 50 -10.43 -2.36 11.65
CA ARG A 50 -10.42 -2.60 13.08
C ARG A 50 -9.42 -3.69 13.44
N ALA A 51 -9.44 -4.81 12.73
CA ALA A 51 -8.51 -5.92 12.96
C ALA A 51 -7.03 -5.50 12.78
N PHE A 52 -6.74 -4.58 11.86
CA PHE A 52 -5.40 -4.01 11.73
C PHE A 52 -4.96 -3.24 12.97
N PHE A 53 -5.85 -2.42 13.55
CA PHE A 53 -5.54 -1.62 14.75
C PHE A 53 -5.57 -2.43 16.04
N GLU A 54 -6.28 -3.55 16.09
CA GLU A 54 -6.26 -4.48 17.24
C GLU A 54 -5.00 -5.35 17.30
N ALA A 55 -4.33 -5.55 16.16
CA ALA A 55 -3.09 -6.30 16.12
C ALA A 55 -1.95 -5.53 16.82
N PRO A 56 -1.23 -6.13 17.79
CA PRO A 56 -0.26 -5.40 18.59
C PRO A 56 0.97 -4.98 17.77
N LEU A 57 1.46 -3.78 18.04
CA LEU A 57 2.76 -3.34 17.54
C LEU A 57 3.88 -3.96 18.39
N SER A 58 4.88 -4.54 17.72
CA SER A 58 6.08 -5.10 18.35
C SER A 58 7.27 -4.16 18.29
N HIS A 59 7.25 -3.23 17.33
CA HIS A 59 8.33 -2.28 17.05
C HIS A 59 7.78 -0.85 16.92
N GLU A 60 8.67 0.13 16.99
CA GLU A 60 8.34 1.50 16.61
C GLU A 60 8.03 1.57 15.11
N PRO A 61 6.94 2.26 14.70
CA PRO A 61 6.68 2.52 13.28
C PRO A 61 7.87 3.21 12.61
N GLY A 62 8.29 2.69 11.47
CA GLY A 62 9.44 3.19 10.72
C GLY A 62 10.78 2.52 11.04
N THR A 63 10.86 1.61 12.01
CA THR A 63 12.14 1.01 12.43
C THR A 63 12.33 -0.45 12.05
N PHE A 64 11.24 -1.15 11.71
CA PHE A 64 11.29 -2.58 11.42
C PHE A 64 10.48 -2.91 10.17
N PHE A 65 11.13 -3.52 9.18
CA PHE A 65 10.47 -4.01 7.98
C PHE A 65 9.81 -5.36 8.25
N ALA A 66 8.50 -5.42 8.04
CA ALA A 66 7.76 -6.68 7.93
C ALA A 66 6.81 -6.57 6.75
N TYR A 67 6.99 -7.41 5.72
CA TYR A 67 6.06 -7.43 4.60
C TYR A 67 4.65 -7.77 5.11
N ASN A 68 3.74 -6.81 4.96
CA ASN A 68 2.42 -6.86 5.56
C ASN A 68 1.35 -6.44 4.56
N THR A 69 0.67 -7.42 3.97
CA THR A 69 -0.40 -7.16 3.00
C THR A 69 -1.55 -6.35 3.60
N ALA A 70 -1.79 -6.43 4.91
CA ALA A 70 -2.78 -5.59 5.58
C ALA A 70 -2.38 -4.10 5.59
N ALA A 71 -1.09 -3.79 5.47
CA ALA A 71 -0.66 -2.40 5.25
C ALA A 71 -1.12 -1.87 3.88
N SER A 72 -1.05 -2.69 2.83
CA SER A 72 -1.56 -2.31 1.50
C SER A 72 -3.10 -2.20 1.50
N TYR A 73 -3.80 -3.08 2.23
CA TYR A 73 -5.24 -2.94 2.45
C TYR A 73 -5.57 -1.62 3.16
N LEU A 74 -4.84 -1.27 4.22
CA LEU A 74 -5.02 0.01 4.92
C LEU A 74 -4.69 1.21 4.02
N ALA A 75 -3.68 1.09 3.13
CA ALA A 75 -3.37 2.12 2.14
C ALA A 75 -4.54 2.33 1.16
N ALA A 76 -5.21 1.26 0.72
CA ALA A 76 -6.40 1.36 -0.12
C ALA A 76 -7.56 2.07 0.60
N GLU A 77 -7.74 1.82 1.90
CA GLU A 77 -8.73 2.50 2.72
C GLU A 77 -8.38 3.99 2.98
N LEU A 78 -7.11 4.33 3.11
CA LEU A 78 -6.65 5.73 3.15
C LEU A 78 -7.00 6.45 1.84
N VAL A 79 -6.78 5.81 0.68
CA VAL A 79 -7.19 6.36 -0.62
C VAL A 79 -8.70 6.56 -0.66
N ARG A 80 -9.50 5.56 -0.24
CA ARG A 80 -10.95 5.66 -0.21
C ARG A 80 -11.44 6.84 0.64
N ARG A 81 -10.84 7.05 1.79
CA ARG A 81 -11.18 8.19 2.68
C ARG A 81 -10.75 9.54 2.10
N ALA A 82 -9.57 9.59 1.49
CA ALA A 82 -9.05 10.82 0.91
C ALA A 82 -9.78 11.24 -0.38
N ALA A 83 -10.11 10.27 -1.25
CA ALA A 83 -10.69 10.52 -2.57
C ALA A 83 -12.22 10.38 -2.60
N GLY A 84 -12.85 9.83 -1.55
CA GLY A 84 -14.27 9.49 -1.53
C GLY A 84 -14.64 8.36 -2.51
N ARG A 85 -13.65 7.59 -2.97
CA ARG A 85 -13.78 6.50 -3.96
C ARG A 85 -12.83 5.38 -3.64
N THR A 86 -13.21 4.16 -3.97
CA THR A 86 -12.32 2.99 -3.88
C THR A 86 -11.15 3.11 -4.87
N VAL A 87 -10.05 2.37 -4.62
CA VAL A 87 -8.90 2.35 -5.53
C VAL A 87 -9.31 1.94 -6.95
N PRO A 88 -10.10 0.86 -7.18
CA PRO A 88 -10.57 0.52 -8.53
C PRO A 88 -11.34 1.66 -9.20
N GLU A 89 -12.28 2.30 -8.49
CA GLU A 89 -13.06 3.43 -9.04
C GLU A 89 -12.19 4.64 -9.38
N LEU A 90 -11.18 4.92 -8.55
CA LEU A 90 -10.25 6.01 -8.79
C LEU A 90 -9.39 5.74 -10.03
N LEU A 91 -8.81 4.54 -10.13
CA LEU A 91 -7.97 4.14 -11.26
C LEU A 91 -8.76 4.12 -12.57
N ALA A 92 -10.01 3.62 -12.57
CA ALA A 92 -10.90 3.61 -13.74
C ALA A 92 -11.21 5.02 -14.27
N ARG A 93 -11.05 6.06 -13.44
CA ARG A 93 -11.34 7.46 -13.83
C ARG A 93 -10.10 8.29 -14.11
N THR A 94 -8.93 7.82 -13.71
CA THR A 94 -7.69 8.62 -13.75
C THR A 94 -6.60 7.96 -14.59
N VAL A 95 -5.94 6.96 -14.06
CA VAL A 95 -4.75 6.35 -14.65
C VAL A 95 -5.12 5.40 -15.80
N PHE A 96 -6.09 4.52 -15.59
CA PHE A 96 -6.41 3.45 -16.53
C PHE A 96 -6.90 3.95 -17.89
N PRO A 97 -7.78 4.97 -18.01
CA PRO A 97 -8.15 5.52 -19.30
C PRO A 97 -6.95 6.13 -20.06
N ALA A 98 -6.02 6.74 -19.35
CA ALA A 98 -4.82 7.32 -19.97
C ALA A 98 -3.90 6.23 -20.56
N LEU A 99 -3.91 5.02 -19.98
CA LEU A 99 -3.13 3.87 -20.43
C LEU A 99 -3.89 2.97 -21.42
N GLY A 100 -5.18 3.23 -21.68
CA GLY A 100 -6.04 2.35 -22.47
C GLY A 100 -6.26 1.00 -21.80
N VAL A 101 -6.42 0.98 -20.47
CA VAL A 101 -6.83 -0.18 -19.67
C VAL A 101 -8.35 -0.11 -19.53
N GLU A 102 -9.05 -1.07 -20.14
CA GLU A 102 -10.51 -1.09 -20.18
C GLU A 102 -11.10 -2.19 -19.29
N GLU A 103 -10.43 -3.35 -19.23
CA GLU A 103 -10.92 -4.51 -18.50
C GLU A 103 -10.01 -4.85 -17.32
N PHE A 104 -10.55 -4.77 -16.13
CA PHE A 104 -9.89 -5.22 -14.92
C PHE A 104 -10.94 -5.52 -13.83
N SER A 105 -10.54 -6.30 -12.85
CA SER A 105 -11.31 -6.50 -11.63
C SER A 105 -10.40 -6.50 -10.41
N TRP A 106 -10.98 -6.34 -9.22
CA TRP A 106 -10.23 -6.37 -7.98
C TRP A 106 -11.03 -7.09 -6.90
N LEU A 107 -10.42 -8.05 -6.23
CA LEU A 107 -11.06 -8.80 -5.17
C LEU A 107 -11.31 -7.93 -3.94
N THR A 108 -12.37 -8.25 -3.22
CA THR A 108 -12.74 -7.60 -1.95
C THR A 108 -12.48 -8.52 -0.76
N CYS A 109 -12.32 -7.94 0.42
CA CYS A 109 -12.35 -8.61 1.71
C CYS A 109 -13.80 -8.93 2.13
N ALA A 110 -13.96 -9.64 3.25
CA ALA A 110 -15.28 -10.02 3.79
C ALA A 110 -16.17 -8.80 4.12
N ASP A 111 -15.55 -7.66 4.44
CA ASP A 111 -16.21 -6.38 4.68
C ASP A 111 -16.57 -5.59 3.41
N GLY A 112 -16.37 -6.18 2.23
CA GLY A 112 -16.65 -5.59 0.93
C GLY A 112 -15.62 -4.56 0.43
N ARG A 113 -14.56 -4.29 1.19
CA ARG A 113 -13.52 -3.34 0.80
C ARG A 113 -12.48 -3.99 -0.12
N CYS A 114 -11.88 -3.19 -1.00
CA CYS A 114 -10.81 -3.62 -1.89
C CYS A 114 -9.63 -4.20 -1.08
N GLN A 115 -9.10 -5.36 -1.49
CA GLN A 115 -7.95 -5.98 -0.81
C GLN A 115 -6.67 -5.14 -0.85
N GLY A 116 -6.55 -4.24 -1.81
CA GLY A 116 -5.42 -3.31 -1.93
C GLY A 116 -4.09 -3.96 -2.30
N GLY A 117 -3.63 -4.91 -1.50
CA GLY A 117 -2.33 -5.57 -1.67
C GLY A 117 -2.34 -6.80 -2.57
N THR A 118 -3.52 -7.31 -2.93
CA THR A 118 -3.70 -8.50 -3.78
C THR A 118 -5.00 -8.39 -4.57
N GLY A 119 -5.24 -9.34 -5.47
CA GLY A 119 -6.54 -9.52 -6.10
C GLY A 119 -6.83 -8.64 -7.31
N LEU A 120 -5.90 -7.82 -7.77
CA LEU A 120 -6.01 -7.18 -9.09
C LEU A 120 -5.93 -8.26 -10.17
N GLN A 121 -6.89 -8.27 -11.07
CA GLN A 121 -6.94 -9.07 -12.28
C GLN A 121 -6.95 -8.12 -13.47
N ALA A 122 -5.94 -8.22 -14.31
CA ALA A 122 -5.78 -7.42 -15.53
C ALA A 122 -4.95 -8.21 -16.54
N SER A 123 -4.90 -7.81 -17.78
CA SER A 123 -4.02 -8.43 -18.77
C SER A 123 -2.54 -8.18 -18.45
N CYS A 124 -1.65 -9.06 -18.92
CA CYS A 124 -0.20 -8.84 -18.79
C CYS A 124 0.24 -7.54 -19.46
N ASP A 125 -0.37 -7.19 -20.59
CA ASP A 125 -0.08 -5.95 -21.31
C ASP A 125 -0.46 -4.72 -20.48
N ASP A 126 -1.59 -4.75 -19.77
CA ASP A 126 -2.03 -3.65 -18.93
C ASP A 126 -1.12 -3.46 -17.71
N VAL A 127 -0.65 -4.55 -17.12
CA VAL A 127 0.35 -4.49 -16.05
C VAL A 127 1.68 -3.94 -16.58
N ALA A 128 2.10 -4.33 -17.79
CA ALA A 128 3.29 -3.80 -18.44
C ALA A 128 3.18 -2.29 -18.72
N LYS A 129 2.00 -1.78 -19.11
CA LYS A 129 1.77 -0.33 -19.27
C LYS A 129 1.99 0.44 -17.97
N LEU A 130 1.56 -0.11 -16.82
CA LEU A 130 1.84 0.50 -15.52
C LEU A 130 3.34 0.54 -15.20
N ALA A 131 4.07 -0.53 -15.50
CA ALA A 131 5.52 -0.56 -15.34
C ALA A 131 6.21 0.47 -16.23
N LEU A 132 5.81 0.55 -17.51
CA LEU A 132 6.33 1.54 -18.46
C LEU A 132 6.01 2.99 -18.03
N LEU A 133 4.84 3.25 -17.45
CA LEU A 133 4.50 4.55 -16.89
C LEU A 133 5.51 4.98 -15.81
N TYR A 134 5.91 4.07 -14.93
CA TYR A 134 6.96 4.34 -13.93
C TYR A 134 8.35 4.52 -14.55
N LEU A 135 8.73 3.67 -15.53
CA LEU A 135 9.99 3.81 -16.27
C LEU A 135 10.09 5.14 -17.02
N ASN A 136 8.97 5.65 -17.53
CA ASN A 136 8.86 6.94 -18.19
C ASN A 136 8.57 8.08 -17.19
N GLU A 137 8.95 7.92 -15.93
CA GLU A 137 8.84 8.95 -14.90
C GLU A 137 7.42 9.54 -14.75
N GLY A 138 6.39 8.73 -15.01
CA GLY A 138 4.98 9.12 -14.90
C GLY A 138 4.41 9.76 -16.16
N GLU A 139 5.11 9.69 -17.30
CA GLU A 139 4.64 10.19 -18.59
C GLU A 139 4.18 9.03 -19.49
N TRP A 140 3.07 9.22 -20.18
CA TRP A 140 2.50 8.28 -21.13
C TRP A 140 1.99 9.00 -22.37
N ALA A 141 2.43 8.58 -23.57
CA ALA A 141 2.07 9.17 -24.85
C ALA A 141 2.16 10.72 -24.87
N GLY A 142 3.24 11.27 -24.30
CA GLY A 142 3.49 12.71 -24.20
C GLY A 142 2.63 13.46 -23.18
N ARG A 143 1.91 12.75 -22.30
CA ARG A 143 1.07 13.35 -21.26
C ARG A 143 1.55 12.93 -19.88
N ARG A 144 1.57 13.89 -18.93
CA ARG A 144 1.84 13.62 -17.52
C ARG A 144 0.63 12.94 -16.88
N VAL A 145 0.79 11.68 -16.47
CA VAL A 145 -0.24 10.87 -15.78
C VAL A 145 0.03 10.82 -14.27
N LEU A 146 1.31 10.66 -13.88
CA LEU A 146 1.74 10.72 -12.48
C LEU A 146 2.76 11.85 -12.28
N PRO A 147 2.77 12.52 -11.12
CA PRO A 147 3.83 13.47 -10.79
C PRO A 147 5.21 12.79 -10.82
N ARG A 148 6.20 13.40 -11.46
CA ARG A 148 7.56 12.88 -11.56
C ARG A 148 8.18 12.66 -10.19
N GLU A 149 7.98 13.63 -9.31
CA GLU A 149 8.49 13.59 -7.93
C GLU A 149 7.93 12.40 -7.15
N TRP A 150 6.66 12.05 -7.39
CA TRP A 150 6.04 10.87 -6.79
C TRP A 150 6.71 9.58 -7.28
N VAL A 151 6.90 9.45 -8.60
CA VAL A 151 7.54 8.27 -9.20
C VAL A 151 8.93 8.06 -8.63
N HIS A 152 9.74 9.13 -8.57
CA HIS A 152 11.08 9.08 -8.00
C HIS A 152 11.03 8.72 -6.51
N MET A 153 10.17 9.36 -5.73
CA MET A 153 10.02 9.09 -4.32
C MET A 153 9.56 7.64 -4.06
N ALA A 154 8.57 7.15 -4.79
CA ALA A 154 8.04 5.81 -4.57
C ALA A 154 9.06 4.71 -4.91
N ALA A 155 9.94 4.96 -5.89
CA ALA A 155 10.96 4.03 -6.35
C ALA A 155 12.29 4.13 -5.58
N GLN A 156 12.37 4.91 -4.49
CA GLN A 156 13.55 4.94 -3.62
C GLN A 156 13.40 3.97 -2.44
N PRO A 157 14.51 3.45 -1.88
CA PRO A 157 14.45 2.61 -0.69
C PRO A 157 14.05 3.45 0.54
N HIS A 158 12.91 3.11 1.14
CA HIS A 158 12.39 3.69 2.38
C HIS A 158 12.54 2.74 3.57
N SER A 159 12.79 1.45 3.30
CA SER A 159 12.99 0.43 4.31
C SER A 159 14.22 -0.39 4.01
N VAL A 160 14.97 -0.71 5.06
CA VAL A 160 16.02 -1.72 5.02
C VAL A 160 15.35 -3.06 5.34
N ASN A 161 15.39 -3.98 4.39
CA ASN A 161 14.82 -5.33 4.52
C ASN A 161 15.89 -6.42 4.56
N ALA A 162 17.08 -6.09 5.09
CA ALA A 162 18.19 -7.01 5.27
C ALA A 162 17.76 -8.22 6.11
N GLY A 163 18.18 -9.41 5.69
CA GLY A 163 17.80 -10.66 6.39
C GLY A 163 16.48 -11.28 5.92
N ASN A 164 15.82 -10.71 4.95
CA ASN A 164 14.50 -11.18 4.46
C ASN A 164 14.62 -12.28 3.38
N GLY A 165 15.62 -13.14 3.46
CA GLY A 165 15.81 -14.29 2.57
C GLY A 165 16.93 -14.11 1.55
N THR A 166 16.65 -14.31 0.24
CA THR A 166 17.66 -14.25 -0.82
C THR A 166 18.13 -12.80 -1.07
N PRO A 167 19.31 -12.62 -1.71
CA PRO A 167 19.85 -11.29 -2.02
C PRO A 167 18.87 -10.35 -2.74
N ASP A 168 18.01 -10.88 -3.62
CA ASP A 168 17.02 -10.10 -4.37
C ASP A 168 15.95 -9.49 -3.47
N TRP A 169 15.63 -10.16 -2.35
CA TRP A 169 14.63 -9.69 -1.38
C TRP A 169 15.22 -8.80 -0.28
N CYS A 170 16.53 -8.51 -0.34
CA CYS A 170 17.26 -7.75 0.67
C CYS A 170 17.79 -6.41 0.15
N ALA A 171 17.35 -5.97 -1.03
CA ALA A 171 17.86 -4.75 -1.68
C ALA A 171 17.18 -3.45 -1.20
N GLY A 172 16.21 -3.56 -0.30
CA GLY A 172 15.38 -2.45 0.19
C GLY A 172 13.94 -2.55 -0.31
N TYR A 173 13.09 -1.67 0.24
CA TYR A 173 11.68 -1.56 -0.14
C TYR A 173 11.28 -0.09 -0.25
N GLY A 174 10.68 0.27 -1.38
CA GLY A 174 10.15 1.59 -1.65
C GLY A 174 8.70 1.76 -1.15
N TYR A 175 7.95 2.66 -1.76
CA TYR A 175 6.50 2.75 -1.53
C TYR A 175 5.76 1.74 -2.40
N GLN A 176 5.53 0.54 -1.84
CA GLN A 176 4.91 -0.63 -2.49
C GLN A 176 5.77 -1.23 -3.62
N PHE A 177 7.08 -1.00 -3.61
CA PHE A 177 8.04 -1.56 -4.57
C PHE A 177 9.17 -2.32 -3.87
N TRP A 178 9.38 -3.56 -4.29
CA TRP A 178 10.62 -4.27 -3.98
C TRP A 178 11.77 -3.66 -4.77
N MET A 179 12.87 -3.39 -4.09
CA MET A 179 14.09 -2.93 -4.76
C MET A 179 14.90 -4.13 -5.24
N ASN A 180 15.48 -4.03 -6.42
CA ASN A 180 16.42 -5.01 -6.96
C ASN A 180 17.84 -4.50 -6.85
N ARG A 181 18.79 -5.40 -6.68
CA ARG A 181 20.22 -5.08 -6.88
C ARG A 181 20.49 -4.88 -8.36
N ARG A 182 21.16 -3.80 -8.70
CA ARG A 182 21.70 -3.59 -10.04
C ARG A 182 22.96 -4.40 -10.22
#